data_a34ffdd4759fea424116bf3a21367044
#
_entry.id   a34ffdd4759fea424116bf3a21367044
#
_cell.length_a   1.000
_cell.length_b   1.000
_cell.length_c   1.000
_cell.angle_alpha   90.00
_cell.angle_beta   90.00
_cell.angle_gamma   90.00
#
_symmetry.space_group_name_H-M   'P 1'
#
loop_
_entity.id
_entity.type
_entity.pdbx_description
1 polymer ?
#
loop_
_entity_poly.entity_id
_entity_poly.type
_entity_poly.pdbx_seq_one_letter_code
_entity_poly.pdbx_strand_id
1 'polypeptide(L)'
;MSVDKPVAIGSDDAGYRLEGLIGVVQEEGLEAADLGCHSEDPIDYRDVAFEVANAVPRGEHDRGILICGTGIGMSIAANKVPGVRAAQAHDAYSAERARMSDDAQILALGARVIRPEPAKSIVRTWLQAEFAGGGSAR
;
A
#
# COMPACT_ATOMS: atom_id res chain seq x y z
N MET A 1 -20.93 -0.51 -15.06
CA MET A 1 -19.47 -0.46 -15.15
C MET A 1 -18.92 0.19 -13.87
N SER A 2 -18.08 -0.52 -13.16
CA SER A 2 -17.48 0.05 -11.95
C SER A 2 -16.32 0.97 -12.34
N VAL A 3 -16.21 2.09 -11.65
CA VAL A 3 -15.06 2.98 -11.76
C VAL A 3 -14.12 2.64 -10.61
N ASP A 4 -12.87 2.41 -10.93
CA ASP A 4 -11.87 2.13 -9.91
C ASP A 4 -11.73 3.34 -8.97
N LYS A 5 -11.73 3.05 -7.69
CA LYS A 5 -11.51 4.07 -6.68
C LYS A 5 -10.04 4.47 -6.64
N PRO A 6 -9.71 5.69 -6.21
CA PRO A 6 -8.31 6.08 -6.06
C PRO A 6 -7.58 5.15 -5.12
N VAL A 7 -6.31 4.90 -5.42
CA VAL A 7 -5.42 4.17 -4.51
C VAL A 7 -4.92 5.13 -3.44
N ALA A 8 -5.18 4.82 -2.19
CA ALA A 8 -4.71 5.65 -1.08
C ALA A 8 -3.20 5.44 -0.87
N ILE A 9 -2.45 6.51 -0.69
CA ILE A 9 -1.03 6.44 -0.41
C ILE A 9 -0.74 7.24 0.86
N GLY A 10 -0.04 6.61 1.80
CA GLY A 10 0.40 7.28 3.00
C GLY A 10 1.84 6.92 3.31
N SER A 11 2.62 7.90 3.78
CA SER A 11 4.00 7.67 4.21
C SER A 11 4.31 8.45 5.46
N ASP A 12 5.26 7.96 6.26
CA ASP A 12 5.86 8.75 7.32
C ASP A 12 7.06 9.54 6.76
N ASP A 13 7.78 10.24 7.63
CA ASP A 13 8.93 11.03 7.24
C ASP A 13 10.04 10.17 6.61
N ALA A 14 10.21 8.92 7.07
CA ALA A 14 11.20 8.01 6.48
C ALA A 14 10.78 7.55 5.09
N GLY A 15 9.47 7.42 4.85
CA GLY A 15 8.92 6.96 3.57
C GLY A 15 8.79 8.05 2.51
N TYR A 16 8.98 9.29 2.89
CA TYR A 16 8.80 10.45 2.00
C TYR A 16 9.52 10.32 0.65
N ARG A 17 10.70 9.71 0.64
CA ARG A 17 11.50 9.56 -0.58
C ARG A 17 10.86 8.68 -1.65
N LEU A 18 9.87 7.90 -1.29
CA LEU A 18 9.17 7.01 -2.23
C LEU A 18 7.88 7.63 -2.77
N GLU A 19 7.65 8.92 -2.59
CA GLU A 19 6.47 9.60 -3.14
C GLU A 19 6.34 9.46 -4.66
N GLY A 20 7.44 9.23 -5.36
CA GLY A 20 7.41 8.95 -6.80
C GLY A 20 6.53 7.76 -7.18
N LEU A 21 6.10 6.95 -6.22
CA LEU A 21 5.16 5.87 -6.46
C LEU A 21 3.78 6.35 -6.86
N ILE A 22 3.43 7.61 -6.56
CA ILE A 22 2.19 8.23 -7.04
C ILE A 22 2.16 8.20 -8.57
N GLY A 23 3.29 8.52 -9.21
CA GLY A 23 3.39 8.48 -10.67
C GLY A 23 3.16 7.07 -11.23
N VAL A 24 3.61 6.05 -10.54
CA VAL A 24 3.39 4.65 -10.96
C VAL A 24 1.90 4.31 -10.94
N VAL A 25 1.20 4.72 -9.89
CA VAL A 25 -0.25 4.50 -9.79
C VAL A 25 -0.96 5.16 -10.98
N GLN A 26 -0.57 6.38 -11.31
CA GLN A 26 -1.16 7.13 -12.43
C GLN A 26 -0.85 6.47 -13.77
N GLU A 27 0.35 5.94 -13.95
CA GLU A 27 0.74 5.21 -15.17
C GLU A 27 -0.11 3.96 -15.38
N GLU A 28 -0.60 3.36 -14.28
CA GLU A 28 -1.48 2.18 -14.35
C GLU A 28 -2.95 2.56 -14.59
N GLY A 29 -3.23 3.81 -14.89
CA GLY A 29 -4.57 4.28 -15.18
C GLY A 29 -5.44 4.52 -13.96
N LEU A 30 -4.85 4.58 -12.77
CA LEU A 30 -5.56 4.79 -11.52
C LEU A 30 -5.25 6.17 -10.96
N GLU A 31 -6.16 6.69 -10.15
CA GLU A 31 -5.89 7.91 -9.40
C GLU A 31 -5.19 7.56 -8.08
N ALA A 32 -4.32 8.44 -7.62
CA ALA A 32 -3.67 8.33 -6.33
C ALA A 32 -4.25 9.37 -5.39
N ALA A 33 -4.63 8.93 -4.19
CA ALA A 33 -5.08 9.82 -3.12
C ALA A 33 -3.98 9.87 -2.06
N ASP A 34 -3.35 11.01 -1.90
CA ASP A 34 -2.29 11.22 -0.93
C ASP A 34 -2.90 11.55 0.43
N LEU A 35 -2.84 10.60 1.36
CA LEU A 35 -3.45 10.74 2.68
C LEU A 35 -2.45 11.07 3.78
N GLY A 36 -1.18 11.29 3.48
CA GLY A 36 -0.23 11.65 4.52
C GLY A 36 1.17 11.95 4.04
N CYS A 37 1.95 12.49 4.90
CA CYS A 37 3.33 12.93 4.84
C CYS A 37 3.81 13.55 3.51
N HIS A 38 3.94 14.88 3.53
CA HIS A 38 4.41 15.65 2.37
C HIS A 38 5.82 16.20 2.55
N SER A 39 6.51 15.85 3.64
CA SER A 39 7.80 16.40 3.99
C SER A 39 8.61 15.42 4.83
N GLU A 40 9.82 15.82 5.20
CA GLU A 40 10.68 15.04 6.10
C GLU A 40 10.42 15.36 7.58
N ASP A 41 9.42 16.18 7.89
CA ASP A 41 9.06 16.48 9.27
C ASP A 41 8.54 15.23 9.97
N PRO A 42 8.92 14.99 11.24
CA PRO A 42 8.47 13.82 11.95
C PRO A 42 6.94 13.70 12.02
N ILE A 43 6.44 12.50 11.78
CA ILE A 43 5.01 12.19 11.86
C ILE A 43 4.86 10.79 12.46
N ASP A 44 3.80 10.59 13.22
CA ASP A 44 3.53 9.26 13.78
C ASP A 44 3.02 8.34 12.66
N TYR A 45 3.80 7.31 12.35
CA TYR A 45 3.45 6.37 11.28
C TYR A 45 2.12 5.65 11.54
N ARG A 46 1.75 5.48 12.80
CA ARG A 46 0.50 4.79 13.16
C ARG A 46 -0.71 5.60 12.73
N ASP A 47 -0.65 6.92 12.86
CA ASP A 47 -1.76 7.80 12.43
C ASP A 47 -1.97 7.70 10.93
N VAL A 48 -0.90 7.71 10.15
CA VAL A 48 -0.96 7.55 8.70
C VAL A 48 -1.49 6.18 8.33
N ALA A 49 -0.99 5.13 8.98
CA ALA A 49 -1.43 3.76 8.71
C ALA A 49 -2.93 3.59 8.97
N PHE A 50 -3.43 4.14 10.08
CA PHE A 50 -4.86 4.06 10.41
C PHE A 50 -5.72 4.87 9.45
N GLU A 51 -5.25 6.01 8.99
CA GLU A 51 -5.97 6.83 8.01
C GLU A 51 -6.21 6.03 6.71
N VAL A 52 -5.16 5.42 6.17
CA VAL A 52 -5.25 4.61 4.96
C VAL A 52 -6.06 3.34 5.20
N ALA A 53 -5.77 2.64 6.30
CA ALA A 53 -6.42 1.36 6.59
C ALA A 53 -7.94 1.50 6.81
N ASN A 54 -8.37 2.53 7.54
CA ASN A 54 -9.78 2.77 7.80
C ASN A 54 -10.56 3.19 6.56
N ALA A 55 -9.90 3.76 5.57
CA ALA A 55 -10.54 4.16 4.32
C ALA A 55 -11.06 2.94 3.52
N VAL A 56 -10.46 1.78 3.70
CA VAL A 56 -10.86 0.55 3.00
C VAL A 56 -12.24 0.05 3.46
N PRO A 57 -12.49 -0.23 4.75
CA PRO A 57 -13.82 -0.67 5.17
C PRO A 57 -14.89 0.41 5.05
N ARG A 58 -14.51 1.69 5.02
CA ARG A 58 -15.45 2.78 4.74
C ARG A 58 -15.88 2.84 3.28
N GLY A 59 -15.24 2.07 2.40
CA GLY A 59 -15.55 2.08 0.97
C GLY A 59 -14.99 3.26 0.20
N GLU A 60 -14.13 4.06 0.80
CA GLU A 60 -13.50 5.21 0.15
C GLU A 60 -12.41 4.79 -0.83
N HIS A 61 -11.67 3.74 -0.48
CA HIS A 61 -10.60 3.17 -1.30
C HIS A 61 -10.66 1.65 -1.23
N ASP A 62 -10.36 0.99 -2.34
CA ASP A 62 -10.26 -0.48 -2.38
C ASP A 62 -8.84 -0.94 -2.07
N ARG A 63 -7.85 -0.10 -2.31
CA ARG A 63 -6.43 -0.43 -2.14
C ARG A 63 -5.67 0.75 -1.57
N GLY A 64 -4.60 0.44 -0.84
CA GLY A 64 -3.71 1.43 -0.28
C GLY A 64 -2.26 1.00 -0.29
N ILE A 65 -1.37 1.98 -0.28
CA ILE A 65 0.07 1.78 -0.20
C ILE A 65 0.58 2.56 1.00
N LEU A 66 1.31 1.90 1.87
CA LEU A 66 1.91 2.50 3.05
C LEU A 66 3.43 2.40 2.98
N ILE A 67 4.10 3.49 3.28
CA ILE A 67 5.56 3.58 3.20
C ILE A 67 6.11 4.14 4.50
N CYS A 68 6.99 3.37 5.14
CA CYS A 68 7.75 3.84 6.30
C CYS A 68 9.20 3.35 6.19
N GLY A 69 9.96 3.37 7.25
CA GLY A 69 11.36 2.93 7.19
C GLY A 69 11.53 1.48 6.77
N THR A 70 10.74 0.57 7.32
CA THR A 70 10.79 -0.86 7.03
C THR A 70 9.51 -1.42 6.41
N GLY A 71 8.40 -0.73 6.56
CA GLY A 71 7.08 -1.23 6.21
C GLY A 71 6.47 -2.13 7.28
N ILE A 72 7.23 -2.51 8.30
CA ILE A 72 6.77 -3.45 9.34
C ILE A 72 5.74 -2.80 10.25
N GLY A 73 6.06 -1.65 10.82
CA GLY A 73 5.18 -0.98 11.77
C GLY A 73 3.85 -0.58 11.16
N MET A 74 3.87 -0.04 9.94
CA MET A 74 2.64 0.33 9.23
C MET A 74 1.81 -0.90 8.86
N SER A 75 2.45 -2.00 8.50
CA SER A 75 1.74 -3.27 8.21
C SER A 75 1.03 -3.77 9.47
N ILE A 76 1.72 -3.77 10.61
CA ILE A 76 1.13 -4.19 11.88
C ILE A 76 -0.05 -3.29 12.26
N ALA A 77 0.13 -1.98 12.17
CA ALA A 77 -0.93 -1.03 12.50
C ALA A 77 -2.15 -1.21 11.60
N ALA A 78 -1.95 -1.32 10.30
CA ALA A 78 -3.04 -1.51 9.35
C ALA A 78 -3.80 -2.80 9.60
N ASN A 79 -3.12 -3.89 9.96
CA ASN A 79 -3.74 -5.17 10.24
C ASN A 79 -4.57 -5.18 11.53
N LYS A 80 -4.46 -4.16 12.35
CA LYS A 80 -5.34 -4.03 13.53
C LYS A 80 -6.73 -3.52 13.17
N VAL A 81 -6.92 -3.00 11.98
CA VAL A 81 -8.24 -2.55 11.53
C VAL A 81 -9.05 -3.76 11.05
N PRO A 82 -10.24 -4.02 11.64
CA PRO A 82 -11.06 -5.16 11.22
C PRO A 82 -11.38 -5.10 9.72
N GLY A 83 -11.23 -6.25 9.05
CA GLY A 83 -11.50 -6.37 7.62
C GLY A 83 -10.37 -5.95 6.71
N VAL A 84 -9.25 -5.47 7.26
CA VAL A 84 -8.09 -5.04 6.48
C VAL A 84 -6.99 -6.08 6.53
N ARG A 85 -6.42 -6.38 5.37
CA ARG A 85 -5.26 -7.25 5.22
C ARG A 85 -4.15 -6.42 4.58
N ALA A 86 -3.08 -6.18 5.34
CA ALA A 86 -1.91 -5.48 4.86
C ALA A 86 -0.73 -6.44 4.80
N ALA A 87 0.05 -6.35 3.73
CA ALA A 87 1.22 -7.19 3.53
C ALA A 87 2.45 -6.32 3.29
N GLN A 88 3.54 -6.64 3.99
CA GLN A 88 4.85 -6.08 3.70
C GLN A 88 5.48 -6.92 2.60
N ALA A 89 5.90 -6.30 1.51
CA ALA A 89 6.53 -7.03 0.42
C ALA A 89 7.62 -6.19 -0.25
N HIS A 90 8.79 -6.78 -0.44
CA HIS A 90 9.94 -6.12 -1.07
C HIS A 90 10.45 -6.88 -2.31
N ASP A 91 9.64 -7.77 -2.85
CA ASP A 91 9.92 -8.45 -4.12
C ASP A 91 8.60 -8.63 -4.90
N ALA A 92 8.72 -8.80 -6.21
CA ALA A 92 7.55 -8.87 -7.08
C ALA A 92 6.70 -10.10 -6.81
N TYR A 93 7.32 -11.23 -6.52
CA TYR A 93 6.57 -12.46 -6.26
C TYR A 93 5.72 -12.34 -4.99
N SER A 94 6.29 -11.81 -3.91
CA SER A 94 5.54 -11.60 -2.65
C SER A 94 4.39 -10.61 -2.84
N ALA A 95 4.62 -9.54 -3.61
CA ALA A 95 3.58 -8.55 -3.90
C ALA A 95 2.42 -9.17 -4.69
N GLU A 96 2.74 -9.95 -5.71
CA GLU A 96 1.73 -10.68 -6.49
C GLU A 96 0.93 -11.61 -5.60
N ARG A 97 1.61 -12.42 -4.78
CA ARG A 97 0.94 -13.37 -3.89
C ARG A 97 0.11 -12.68 -2.82
N ALA A 98 0.52 -11.52 -2.35
CA ALA A 98 -0.26 -10.74 -1.39
C ALA A 98 -1.67 -10.44 -1.95
N ARG A 99 -1.76 -10.13 -3.25
CA ARG A 99 -3.06 -9.90 -3.90
C ARG A 99 -3.74 -11.21 -4.28
N MET A 100 -3.05 -12.06 -5.02
CA MET A 100 -3.67 -13.24 -5.62
C MET A 100 -4.05 -14.31 -4.60
N SER A 101 -3.22 -14.51 -3.58
CA SER A 101 -3.46 -15.54 -2.58
C SER A 101 -4.19 -15.03 -1.34
N ASP A 102 -3.83 -13.84 -0.87
CA ASP A 102 -4.23 -13.37 0.45
C ASP A 102 -5.21 -12.19 0.40
N ASP A 103 -5.51 -11.68 -0.78
CA ASP A 103 -6.41 -10.54 -0.97
C ASP A 103 -6.02 -9.34 -0.10
N ALA A 104 -4.73 -9.05 -0.03
CA ALA A 104 -4.25 -7.90 0.73
C ALA A 104 -4.65 -6.61 0.02
N GLN A 105 -5.44 -5.78 0.68
CA GLN A 105 -5.85 -4.49 0.15
C GLN A 105 -4.76 -3.44 0.30
N ILE A 106 -3.81 -3.67 1.20
CA ILE A 106 -2.75 -2.71 1.51
C ILE A 106 -1.39 -3.35 1.33
N LEU A 107 -0.52 -2.64 0.61
CA LEU A 107 0.88 -2.99 0.43
C LEU A 107 1.73 -2.06 1.29
N ALA A 108 2.60 -2.60 2.11
CA ALA A 108 3.52 -1.82 2.93
C ALA A 108 4.96 -2.00 2.44
N LEU A 109 5.67 -0.89 2.28
CA LEU A 109 7.04 -0.86 1.78
C LEU A 109 7.96 -0.11 2.75
N GLY A 110 9.22 -0.50 2.78
CA GLY A 110 10.24 0.16 3.58
C GLY A 110 11.22 0.97 2.74
N ALA A 111 11.22 2.29 2.91
CA ALA A 111 12.09 3.18 2.16
C ALA A 111 13.57 2.97 2.46
N ARG A 112 13.89 2.40 3.62
CA ARG A 112 15.27 2.05 4.01
C ARG A 112 15.68 0.66 3.55
N VAL A 113 14.73 -0.13 3.07
CA VAL A 113 14.95 -1.52 2.65
C VAL A 113 15.07 -1.61 1.14
N ILE A 114 14.29 -0.82 0.41
CA ILE A 114 14.20 -0.92 -1.03
C ILE A 114 14.45 0.43 -1.70
N ARG A 115 15.11 0.39 -2.86
CA ARG A 115 15.34 1.58 -3.68
C ARG A 115 14.11 1.95 -4.48
N PRO A 116 13.99 3.21 -4.96
CA PRO A 116 12.82 3.66 -5.72
C PRO A 116 12.49 2.82 -6.96
N GLU A 117 13.46 2.45 -7.77
CA GLU A 117 13.17 1.71 -9.02
C GLU A 117 12.61 0.30 -8.77
N PRO A 118 13.22 -0.54 -7.90
CA PRO A 118 12.59 -1.80 -7.53
C PRO A 118 11.23 -1.61 -6.87
N ALA A 119 11.05 -0.57 -6.06
CA ALA A 119 9.77 -0.28 -5.42
C ALA A 119 8.68 -0.01 -6.47
N LYS A 120 8.98 0.72 -7.52
CA LYS A 120 8.04 0.98 -8.62
C LYS A 120 7.59 -0.31 -9.29
N SER A 121 8.52 -1.23 -9.55
CA SER A 121 8.21 -2.52 -10.15
C SER A 121 7.29 -3.35 -9.26
N ILE A 122 7.56 -3.36 -7.95
CA ILE A 122 6.74 -4.08 -6.97
C ILE A 122 5.33 -3.52 -6.92
N VAL A 123 5.19 -2.19 -6.92
CA VAL A 123 3.89 -1.53 -6.91
C VAL A 123 3.10 -1.86 -8.18
N ARG A 124 3.75 -1.82 -9.36
CA ARG A 124 3.08 -2.19 -10.61
C ARG A 124 2.55 -3.62 -10.56
N THR A 125 3.38 -4.56 -10.12
CA THR A 125 2.99 -5.96 -10.00
C THR A 125 1.78 -6.12 -9.08
N TRP A 126 1.80 -5.46 -7.92
CA TRP A 126 0.70 -5.51 -6.96
C TRP A 126 -0.58 -4.89 -7.52
N LEU A 127 -0.48 -3.74 -8.21
CA LEU A 127 -1.64 -3.07 -8.80
C LEU A 127 -2.28 -3.89 -9.91
N GLN A 128 -1.50 -4.63 -10.68
CA GLN A 128 -1.98 -5.44 -11.80
C GLN A 128 -2.56 -6.79 -11.35
N ALA A 129 -2.27 -7.22 -10.12
CA ALA A 129 -2.73 -8.49 -9.61
C ALA A 129 -4.15 -8.39 -9.06
N GLU A 130 -4.91 -9.48 -9.16
CA GLU A 130 -6.26 -9.59 -8.62
C GLU A 130 -6.38 -10.83 -7.75
N PHE A 131 -7.28 -10.79 -6.78
CA PHE A 131 -7.52 -11.93 -5.92
C PHE A 131 -8.09 -13.10 -6.72
N ALA A 132 -7.37 -14.22 -6.68
CA ALA A 132 -7.73 -15.41 -7.45
C ALA A 132 -8.70 -16.34 -6.70
N GLY A 133 -8.87 -16.15 -5.39
CA GLY A 133 -9.67 -17.06 -4.56
C GLY A 133 -8.92 -18.38 -4.29
N GLY A 134 -9.64 -19.48 -4.29
CA GLY A 134 -9.06 -20.80 -4.04
C GLY A 134 -8.83 -21.11 -2.57
N GLY A 135 -7.82 -21.92 -2.27
CA GLY A 135 -7.55 -22.40 -0.92
C GLY A 135 -7.26 -21.30 0.09
N SER A 136 -6.60 -20.22 -0.35
CA SER A 136 -6.27 -19.09 0.52
C SER A 136 -7.46 -18.22 0.89
N ALA A 137 -8.59 -18.39 0.23
CA ALA A 137 -9.81 -17.63 0.52
C ALA A 137 -10.52 -18.10 1.80
N ARG A 138 -10.11 -19.19 2.39
CA ARG A 138 -10.75 -19.81 3.56
C ARG A 138 -10.34 -19.15 4.87
#